data_766d7ddba0f00ee7a375324e6f1b2418
#
_entry.id   766d7ddba0f00ee7a375324e6f1b2418
#
_cell.length_a   1.000
_cell.length_b   1.000
_cell.length_c   1.000
_cell.angle_alpha   90.00
_cell.angle_beta   90.00
_cell.angle_gamma   90.00
#
_symmetry.space_group_name_H-M   'P 1'
#
loop_
_entity.id
_entity.type
_entity.pdbx_description
1 polymer ?
#
loop_
_entity_poly.entity_id
_entity_poly.type
_entity_poly.pdbx_seq_one_letter_code
_entity_poly.pdbx_strand_id
1 'polypeptide(L)'
;MNIEDIRKIPITDFLARMGHEPTARKGNEWWYSAPYREERTPSFRVNILKNVWQDFGIGRGGDIFSLAGEIIGSGDFKSQAKFISESLGGIVPEIVFRPKEKCFDTTPGEENCFVNVRIEPLNNKILLNYLKERGICSDVALPNCEEVRYTLHGKRYFSIGFRNISGGYELRSRLFKGSMSPKDISLIDNGSDTCNIFEGFIDYLSWMVLGLGCGDDYLVLNSVALLERSYGFLDKYDRVNCYLDRDEAGRRTLEALRKRYGNKIEDC
;
A
#
# COMPACT_ATOMS: atom_id res chain seq x y z
N MET A 1 -12.41 -1.05 19.99
CA MET A 1 -13.08 -1.06 18.66
C MET A 1 -12.06 -1.54 17.66
N ASN A 2 -12.33 -2.58 16.88
CA ASN A 2 -11.38 -3.02 15.85
C ASN A 2 -11.61 -2.24 14.54
N ILE A 3 -10.69 -2.38 13.55
CA ILE A 3 -10.75 -1.67 12.28
C ILE A 3 -12.05 -1.98 11.50
N GLU A 4 -12.50 -3.22 11.56
CA GLU A 4 -13.73 -3.65 10.88
C GLU A 4 -14.98 -3.02 11.55
N ASP A 5 -14.96 -2.80 12.86
CA ASP A 5 -16.04 -2.10 13.54
C ASP A 5 -16.09 -0.64 13.13
N ILE A 6 -14.94 0.03 12.99
CA ILE A 6 -14.86 1.41 12.52
C ILE A 6 -15.40 1.53 11.07
N ARG A 7 -15.07 0.59 10.20
CA ARG A 7 -15.57 0.59 8.81
C ARG A 7 -17.09 0.46 8.69
N LYS A 8 -17.73 -0.19 9.69
CA LYS A 8 -19.19 -0.37 9.71
C LYS A 8 -19.93 0.87 10.21
N ILE A 9 -19.23 1.82 10.82
CA ILE A 9 -19.85 3.06 11.29
C ILE A 9 -20.41 3.82 10.10
N PRO A 10 -21.70 4.19 10.09
CA PRO A 10 -22.26 5.01 9.02
C PRO A 10 -21.56 6.37 8.96
N ILE A 11 -21.10 6.75 7.77
CA ILE A 11 -20.49 8.09 7.56
C ILE A 11 -21.45 9.20 7.97
N THR A 12 -22.76 8.99 7.80
CA THR A 12 -23.80 9.92 8.23
C THR A 12 -23.80 10.17 9.75
N ASP A 13 -23.59 9.11 10.54
CA ASP A 13 -23.55 9.21 12.00
C ASP A 13 -22.24 9.89 12.46
N PHE A 14 -21.14 9.61 11.78
CA PHE A 14 -19.87 10.27 12.01
C PHE A 14 -19.96 11.77 11.74
N LEU A 15 -20.55 12.18 10.59
CA LEU A 15 -20.78 13.57 10.22
C LEU A 15 -21.74 14.28 11.22
N ALA A 16 -22.84 13.63 11.59
CA ALA A 16 -23.81 14.19 12.55
C ALA A 16 -23.17 14.48 13.91
N ARG A 17 -22.29 13.60 14.40
CA ARG A 17 -21.55 13.81 15.66
C ARG A 17 -20.56 14.97 15.61
N MET A 18 -20.05 15.29 14.42
CA MET A 18 -19.22 16.47 14.18
C MET A 18 -20.04 17.73 13.91
N GLY A 19 -21.37 17.67 13.99
CA GLY A 19 -22.26 18.80 13.76
C GLY A 19 -22.61 19.09 12.30
N HIS A 20 -22.33 18.15 11.38
CA HIS A 20 -22.66 18.29 9.96
C HIS A 20 -23.96 17.60 9.63
N GLU A 21 -24.96 18.36 9.25
CA GLU A 21 -26.28 17.88 8.82
C GLU A 21 -26.40 17.88 7.29
N PRO A 22 -27.14 16.93 6.71
CA PRO A 22 -27.33 16.90 5.26
C PRO A 22 -28.21 18.08 4.79
N THR A 23 -27.77 18.75 3.76
CA THR A 23 -28.50 19.86 3.10
C THR A 23 -29.61 19.35 2.18
N ALA A 24 -29.48 18.12 1.65
CA ALA A 24 -30.48 17.45 0.83
C ALA A 24 -30.37 15.93 0.94
N ARG A 25 -31.50 15.23 0.78
CA ARG A 25 -31.59 13.78 0.76
C ARG A 25 -32.34 13.34 -0.50
N LYS A 26 -31.67 12.54 -1.37
CA LYS A 26 -32.27 12.02 -2.61
C LYS A 26 -32.07 10.51 -2.65
N GLY A 27 -33.06 9.75 -2.17
CA GLY A 27 -32.94 8.30 -2.04
C GLY A 27 -31.77 7.91 -1.16
N ASN A 28 -30.83 7.14 -1.70
CA ASN A 28 -29.64 6.67 -0.99
C ASN A 28 -28.46 7.67 -1.02
N GLU A 29 -28.66 8.83 -1.63
CA GLU A 29 -27.62 9.86 -1.78
C GLU A 29 -27.97 11.08 -0.91
N TRP A 30 -27.15 11.31 0.13
CA TRP A 30 -27.28 12.44 1.02
C TRP A 30 -26.21 13.48 0.72
N TRP A 31 -26.60 14.74 0.61
CA TRP A 31 -25.72 15.83 0.25
C TRP A 31 -25.42 16.71 1.43
N TYR A 32 -24.16 17.14 1.54
CA TYR A 32 -23.64 17.96 2.63
C TYR A 32 -22.77 19.07 2.05
N SER A 33 -22.51 20.10 2.84
CA SER A 33 -21.32 20.94 2.65
C SER A 33 -20.10 20.14 3.12
N ALA A 34 -18.97 20.29 2.42
CA ALA A 34 -17.76 19.55 2.73
C ALA A 34 -17.29 19.84 4.18
N PRO A 35 -17.01 18.80 5.03
CA PRO A 35 -16.74 19.00 6.45
C PRO A 35 -15.34 19.57 6.73
N TYR A 36 -14.51 19.73 5.72
CA TYR A 36 -13.10 20.16 5.85
C TYR A 36 -12.80 21.47 5.10
N ARG A 37 -13.81 22.14 4.54
CA ARG A 37 -13.68 23.45 3.89
C ARG A 37 -15.00 24.20 3.87
N GLU A 38 -14.92 25.51 3.71
CA GLU A 38 -16.10 26.34 3.44
C GLU A 38 -16.46 26.29 1.96
N GLU A 39 -17.74 26.14 1.65
CA GLU A 39 -18.26 26.17 0.28
C GLU A 39 -19.66 26.81 0.25
N ARG A 40 -19.98 27.50 -0.85
CA ARG A 40 -21.29 28.15 -1.05
C ARG A 40 -22.37 27.18 -1.53
N THR A 41 -21.97 26.18 -2.29
CA THR A 41 -22.87 25.17 -2.87
C THR A 41 -22.43 23.80 -2.37
N PRO A 42 -23.31 23.04 -1.69
CA PRO A 42 -22.99 21.71 -1.21
C PRO A 42 -22.55 20.79 -2.34
N SER A 43 -21.34 20.24 -2.25
CA SER A 43 -20.75 19.37 -3.26
C SER A 43 -20.29 18.02 -2.71
N PHE A 44 -20.46 17.81 -1.41
CA PHE A 44 -20.10 16.57 -0.74
C PHE A 44 -21.31 15.62 -0.66
N ARG A 45 -21.15 14.40 -1.14
CA ARG A 45 -22.20 13.38 -1.22
C ARG A 45 -21.81 12.12 -0.45
N VAL A 46 -22.76 11.56 0.31
CA VAL A 46 -22.63 10.27 0.97
C VAL A 46 -23.65 9.29 0.39
N ASN A 47 -23.18 8.13 -0.06
CA ASN A 47 -24.04 7.01 -0.41
C ASN A 47 -24.24 6.13 0.82
N ILE A 48 -25.44 6.14 1.40
CA ILE A 48 -25.74 5.48 2.68
C ILE A 48 -25.74 3.95 2.59
N LEU A 49 -26.04 3.35 1.44
CA LEU A 49 -26.01 1.89 1.26
C LEU A 49 -24.59 1.35 1.14
N LYS A 50 -23.74 2.08 0.42
CA LYS A 50 -22.35 1.67 0.21
C LYS A 50 -21.43 2.14 1.33
N ASN A 51 -21.90 3.04 2.19
CA ASN A 51 -21.14 3.73 3.23
C ASN A 51 -19.85 4.37 2.68
N VAL A 52 -19.98 5.12 1.59
CA VAL A 52 -18.88 5.85 0.94
C VAL A 52 -19.29 7.30 0.67
N TRP A 53 -18.29 8.17 0.63
CA TRP A 53 -18.46 9.57 0.27
C TRP A 53 -17.78 9.93 -1.04
N GLN A 54 -18.22 11.02 -1.63
CA GLN A 54 -17.62 11.66 -2.80
C GLN A 54 -17.79 13.17 -2.72
N ASP A 55 -16.70 13.88 -2.87
CA ASP A 55 -16.68 15.34 -3.01
C ASP A 55 -16.43 15.72 -4.46
N PHE A 56 -17.44 16.31 -5.09
CA PHE A 56 -17.37 16.75 -6.48
C PHE A 56 -16.57 18.06 -6.66
N GLY A 57 -16.39 18.83 -5.58
CA GLY A 57 -15.63 20.07 -5.62
C GLY A 57 -14.12 19.86 -5.79
N ILE A 58 -13.61 18.76 -5.20
CA ILE A 58 -12.16 18.41 -5.28
C ILE A 58 -11.90 17.09 -6.02
N GLY A 59 -12.96 16.40 -6.48
CA GLY A 59 -12.83 15.13 -7.21
C GLY A 59 -12.32 13.95 -6.37
N ARG A 60 -12.52 13.97 -5.05
CA ARG A 60 -12.08 12.92 -4.11
C ARG A 60 -13.25 12.17 -3.50
N GLY A 61 -12.98 10.97 -3.01
CA GLY A 61 -13.97 10.13 -2.36
C GLY A 61 -13.34 8.90 -1.68
N GLY A 62 -14.15 8.19 -0.88
CA GLY A 62 -13.69 6.99 -0.22
C GLY A 62 -14.56 6.50 0.92
N ASP A 63 -13.96 5.85 1.91
CA ASP A 63 -14.58 5.34 3.12
C ASP A 63 -14.42 6.32 4.31
N ILE A 64 -14.85 5.91 5.51
CA ILE A 64 -14.79 6.73 6.73
C ILE A 64 -13.35 7.12 7.10
N PHE A 65 -12.35 6.26 6.83
CA PHE A 65 -10.95 6.56 7.12
C PHE A 65 -10.41 7.64 6.20
N SER A 66 -10.68 7.53 4.90
CA SER A 66 -10.28 8.57 3.94
C SER A 66 -10.95 9.91 4.24
N LEU A 67 -12.23 9.91 4.71
CA LEU A 67 -12.90 11.11 5.17
C LEU A 67 -12.20 11.73 6.38
N ALA A 68 -11.90 10.91 7.40
CA ALA A 68 -11.15 11.35 8.56
C ALA A 68 -9.80 11.95 8.16
N GLY A 69 -9.11 11.31 7.20
CA GLY A 69 -7.84 11.79 6.66
C GLY A 69 -7.93 13.18 6.02
N GLU A 70 -8.97 13.44 5.23
CA GLU A 70 -9.22 14.78 4.66
C GLU A 70 -9.51 15.82 5.75
N ILE A 71 -10.26 15.46 6.80
CA ILE A 71 -10.61 16.38 7.89
C ILE A 71 -9.38 16.77 8.71
N ILE A 72 -8.53 15.80 9.06
CA ILE A 72 -7.33 16.06 9.90
C ILE A 72 -6.09 16.39 9.08
N GLY A 73 -6.15 16.37 7.75
CA GLY A 73 -5.02 16.61 6.86
C GLY A 73 -3.90 15.56 6.98
N SER A 74 -4.24 14.31 7.33
CA SER A 74 -3.25 13.25 7.56
C SER A 74 -3.56 11.97 6.78
N GLY A 75 -2.54 11.46 6.08
CA GLY A 75 -2.59 10.14 5.44
C GLY A 75 -2.33 8.97 6.40
N ASP A 76 -1.97 9.25 7.66
CA ASP A 76 -1.65 8.21 8.64
C ASP A 76 -2.92 7.52 9.16
N PHE A 77 -2.99 6.22 8.92
CA PHE A 77 -4.14 5.41 9.30
C PHE A 77 -4.41 5.36 10.82
N LYS A 78 -3.37 5.44 11.66
CA LYS A 78 -3.53 5.45 13.12
C LYS A 78 -4.19 6.74 13.59
N SER A 79 -3.75 7.86 13.04
CA SER A 79 -4.30 9.18 13.33
C SER A 79 -5.77 9.26 12.88
N GLN A 80 -6.11 8.71 11.72
CA GLN A 80 -7.47 8.63 11.21
C GLN A 80 -8.38 7.80 12.14
N ALA A 81 -7.93 6.59 12.52
CA ALA A 81 -8.67 5.71 13.42
C ALA A 81 -8.88 6.32 14.81
N LYS A 82 -7.86 6.98 15.34
CA LYS A 82 -7.91 7.70 16.61
C LYS A 82 -8.95 8.82 16.56
N PHE A 83 -8.88 9.67 15.53
CA PHE A 83 -9.81 10.78 15.32
C PHE A 83 -11.28 10.31 15.22
N ILE A 84 -11.55 9.24 14.46
CA ILE A 84 -12.89 8.66 14.37
C ILE A 84 -13.38 8.19 15.74
N SER A 85 -12.54 7.49 16.49
CA SER A 85 -12.89 6.98 17.82
C SER A 85 -13.18 8.10 18.81
N GLU A 86 -12.38 9.15 18.83
CA GLU A 86 -12.56 10.34 19.68
C GLU A 86 -13.85 11.10 19.32
N SER A 87 -14.13 11.30 18.04
CA SER A 87 -15.33 11.98 17.54
C SER A 87 -16.62 11.25 17.90
N LEU A 88 -16.55 9.94 18.13
CA LEU A 88 -17.71 9.12 18.51
C LEU A 88 -17.98 9.11 20.01
N GLY A 89 -17.22 9.86 20.82
CA GLY A 89 -17.42 9.97 22.27
C GLY A 89 -17.08 8.67 23.02
N GLY A 90 -16.32 7.79 22.40
CA GLY A 90 -15.83 6.57 23.01
C GLY A 90 -14.66 6.87 23.94
N ILE A 91 -14.63 6.27 25.13
CA ILE A 91 -13.40 5.95 25.84
C ILE A 91 -12.52 5.29 24.80
N VAL A 92 -11.37 5.89 24.51
CA VAL A 92 -10.39 5.31 23.58
C VAL A 92 -10.06 3.93 24.16
N PRO A 93 -10.62 2.82 23.65
CA PRO A 93 -10.04 1.54 23.98
C PRO A 93 -8.66 1.69 23.37
N GLU A 94 -7.64 1.38 24.14
CA GLU A 94 -6.30 1.20 23.61
C GLU A 94 -6.49 0.47 22.28
N ILE A 95 -6.29 1.17 21.14
CA ILE A 95 -6.37 0.55 19.84
C ILE A 95 -5.15 -0.34 19.88
N VAL A 96 -5.32 -1.54 20.38
CA VAL A 96 -4.33 -2.59 20.26
C VAL A 96 -4.24 -2.82 18.76
N PHE A 97 -3.35 -2.07 18.12
CA PHE A 97 -2.77 -2.49 16.87
C PHE A 97 -2.08 -3.82 17.20
N ARG A 98 -2.85 -4.89 17.19
CA ARG A 98 -2.24 -6.17 16.94
C ARG A 98 -1.67 -6.00 15.53
N PRO A 99 -0.35 -5.99 15.36
CA PRO A 99 0.22 -6.22 14.05
C PRO A 99 -0.56 -7.46 13.60
N LYS A 100 -1.13 -7.46 12.39
CA LYS A 100 -1.62 -8.71 11.83
C LYS A 100 -0.47 -9.67 12.01
N GLU A 101 -0.59 -10.51 13.02
CA GLU A 101 0.36 -11.59 13.21
C GLU A 101 0.44 -12.24 11.86
N LYS A 102 1.65 -12.33 11.38
CA LYS A 102 2.01 -13.02 10.16
C LYS A 102 1.15 -14.29 10.16
N CYS A 103 0.23 -14.43 9.20
CA CYS A 103 -0.40 -15.70 8.93
C CYS A 103 0.70 -16.65 8.42
N PHE A 104 1.50 -17.14 9.33
CA PHE A 104 2.18 -18.40 9.29
C PHE A 104 1.32 -19.27 10.20
N ASP A 105 0.37 -19.94 9.60
CA ASP A 105 -0.04 -21.30 9.88
C ASP A 105 -1.41 -21.49 9.23
N THR A 106 -1.44 -22.38 8.29
CA THR A 106 -2.62 -22.94 7.68
C THR A 106 -3.42 -23.70 8.72
N THR A 107 -4.40 -23.02 9.34
CA THR A 107 -5.54 -23.70 9.91
C THR A 107 -6.66 -23.70 8.86
N PRO A 108 -7.30 -24.82 8.56
CA PRO A 108 -8.36 -24.88 7.59
C PRO A 108 -9.60 -24.14 8.15
N GLY A 109 -9.98 -23.00 7.58
CA GLY A 109 -11.23 -22.34 7.95
C GLY A 109 -11.37 -20.84 7.76
N GLU A 110 -10.43 -20.09 7.17
CA GLU A 110 -10.63 -18.67 6.94
C GLU A 110 -10.41 -18.24 5.49
N GLU A 111 -11.44 -17.57 4.95
CA GLU A 111 -11.70 -17.17 3.57
C GLU A 111 -10.80 -16.07 2.99
N ASN A 112 -9.56 -15.91 3.44
CA ASN A 112 -8.61 -14.91 2.94
C ASN A 112 -7.58 -15.48 1.96
N CYS A 113 -7.91 -16.56 1.28
CA CYS A 113 -7.00 -17.23 0.37
C CYS A 113 -7.17 -16.70 -1.06
N PHE A 114 -6.07 -16.38 -1.72
CA PHE A 114 -6.07 -16.17 -3.17
C PHE A 114 -6.38 -17.49 -3.84
N VAL A 115 -7.52 -17.56 -4.55
CA VAL A 115 -7.94 -18.77 -5.28
C VAL A 115 -7.99 -18.50 -6.79
N ASN A 116 -7.94 -19.55 -7.60
CA ASN A 116 -7.93 -19.47 -9.06
C ASN A 116 -6.82 -18.52 -9.59
N VAL A 117 -5.64 -18.59 -8.97
CA VAL A 117 -4.49 -17.78 -9.37
C VAL A 117 -4.02 -18.21 -10.75
N ARG A 118 -3.83 -17.20 -11.63
CA ARG A 118 -3.20 -17.36 -12.94
C ARG A 118 -2.14 -16.29 -13.10
N ILE A 119 -0.99 -16.70 -13.57
CA ILE A 119 0.15 -15.83 -13.83
C ILE A 119 0.36 -15.84 -15.34
N GLU A 120 0.33 -14.67 -15.93
CA GLU A 120 0.37 -14.45 -17.37
C GLU A 120 1.37 -13.31 -17.68
N PRO A 121 1.92 -13.23 -18.89
CA PRO A 121 2.67 -12.05 -19.30
C PRO A 121 1.86 -10.77 -19.12
N LEU A 122 2.49 -9.72 -18.60
CA LEU A 122 1.83 -8.44 -18.34
C LEU A 122 1.35 -7.79 -19.64
N ASN A 123 0.05 -7.84 -19.89
CA ASN A 123 -0.58 -7.32 -21.11
C ASN A 123 -1.85 -6.48 -20.84
N ASN A 124 -2.29 -6.38 -19.60
CA ASN A 124 -3.50 -5.67 -19.23
C ASN A 124 -3.31 -4.16 -19.38
N LYS A 125 -4.09 -3.55 -20.26
CA LYS A 125 -4.01 -2.11 -20.56
C LYS A 125 -4.24 -1.23 -19.31
N ILE A 126 -5.07 -1.67 -18.36
CA ILE A 126 -5.34 -0.92 -17.11
C ILE A 126 -4.07 -0.90 -16.25
N LEU A 127 -3.38 -2.04 -16.13
CA LEU A 127 -2.14 -2.15 -15.37
C LEU A 127 -0.99 -1.39 -16.05
N LEU A 128 -0.87 -1.50 -17.37
CA LEU A 128 0.13 -0.75 -18.15
C LEU A 128 -0.10 0.77 -18.06
N ASN A 129 -1.36 1.23 -18.12
CA ASN A 129 -1.68 2.63 -17.92
C ASN A 129 -1.34 3.11 -16.50
N TYR A 130 -1.59 2.29 -15.48
CA TYR A 130 -1.20 2.62 -14.11
C TYR A 130 0.32 2.78 -13.97
N LEU A 131 1.12 1.89 -14.59
CA LEU A 131 2.59 2.01 -14.60
C LEU A 131 3.04 3.27 -15.35
N LYS A 132 2.43 3.55 -16.51
CA LYS A 132 2.72 4.76 -17.28
C LYS A 132 2.43 6.05 -16.50
N GLU A 133 1.33 6.11 -15.74
CA GLU A 133 1.02 7.24 -14.86
C GLU A 133 2.06 7.42 -13.75
N ARG A 134 2.74 6.36 -13.36
CA ARG A 134 3.86 6.40 -12.41
C ARG A 134 5.23 6.63 -13.08
N GLY A 135 5.24 6.93 -14.38
CA GLY A 135 6.47 7.16 -15.14
C GLY A 135 7.21 5.89 -15.54
N ILE A 136 6.65 4.70 -15.31
CA ILE A 136 7.30 3.42 -15.63
C ILE A 136 6.88 3.01 -17.06
N CYS A 137 7.86 2.94 -17.97
CA CYS A 137 7.64 2.53 -19.36
C CYS A 137 7.51 1.00 -19.50
N SER A 138 6.90 0.57 -20.60
CA SER A 138 6.69 -0.85 -20.90
C SER A 138 7.99 -1.63 -21.00
N ASP A 139 9.04 -1.02 -21.57
CA ASP A 139 10.34 -1.67 -21.79
C ASP A 139 11.01 -2.09 -20.46
N VAL A 140 10.74 -1.33 -19.37
CA VAL A 140 11.18 -1.67 -18.02
C VAL A 140 10.19 -2.63 -17.36
N ALA A 141 8.89 -2.41 -17.53
CA ALA A 141 7.88 -3.17 -16.79
C ALA A 141 7.74 -4.62 -17.29
N LEU A 142 7.70 -4.84 -18.61
CA LEU A 142 7.40 -6.15 -19.20
C LEU A 142 8.44 -7.24 -18.86
N PRO A 143 9.77 -6.96 -18.84
CA PRO A 143 10.75 -7.97 -18.42
C PRO A 143 10.73 -8.30 -16.94
N ASN A 144 10.22 -7.39 -16.10
CA ASN A 144 10.33 -7.46 -14.64
C ASN A 144 9.02 -7.86 -13.94
N CYS A 145 7.88 -7.75 -14.62
CA CYS A 145 6.57 -7.93 -14.00
C CYS A 145 5.67 -8.88 -14.79
N GLU A 146 4.79 -9.54 -14.08
CA GLU A 146 3.77 -10.43 -14.62
C GLU A 146 2.37 -9.90 -14.27
N GLU A 147 1.36 -10.34 -15.00
CA GLU A 147 -0.04 -10.13 -14.64
C GLU A 147 -0.50 -11.29 -13.77
N VAL A 148 -0.90 -10.99 -12.54
CA VAL A 148 -1.46 -11.97 -11.62
C VAL A 148 -2.97 -11.78 -11.54
N ARG A 149 -3.71 -12.77 -12.01
CA ARG A 149 -5.17 -12.83 -11.90
C ARG A 149 -5.56 -13.77 -10.78
N TYR A 150 -6.50 -13.37 -9.96
CA TYR A 150 -6.91 -14.13 -8.79
C TYR A 150 -8.36 -13.85 -8.39
N THR A 151 -8.90 -14.72 -7.56
CA THR A 151 -10.18 -14.51 -6.88
C THR A 151 -9.90 -14.30 -5.40
N LEU A 152 -10.47 -13.25 -4.83
CA LEU A 152 -10.39 -12.94 -3.40
C LEU A 152 -11.79 -12.57 -2.91
N HIS A 153 -12.27 -13.21 -1.83
CA HIS A 153 -13.63 -13.04 -1.32
C HIS A 153 -14.72 -13.19 -2.42
N GLY A 154 -14.57 -14.20 -3.28
CA GLY A 154 -15.51 -14.48 -4.35
C GLY A 154 -15.48 -13.51 -5.55
N LYS A 155 -14.65 -12.48 -5.52
CA LYS A 155 -14.50 -11.49 -6.60
C LYS A 155 -13.21 -11.69 -7.36
N ARG A 156 -13.25 -11.48 -8.69
CA ARG A 156 -12.07 -11.58 -9.56
C ARG A 156 -11.30 -10.28 -9.57
N TYR A 157 -9.99 -10.40 -9.43
CA TYR A 157 -9.05 -9.27 -9.48
C TYR A 157 -7.89 -9.59 -10.40
N PHE A 158 -7.15 -8.55 -10.75
CA PHE A 158 -5.87 -8.62 -11.43
C PHE A 158 -4.93 -7.55 -10.87
N SER A 159 -3.65 -7.87 -10.82
CA SER A 159 -2.61 -6.98 -10.32
C SER A 159 -1.31 -7.19 -11.10
N ILE A 160 -0.45 -6.18 -11.07
CA ILE A 160 0.96 -6.35 -11.42
C ILE A 160 1.57 -7.23 -10.34
N GLY A 161 2.24 -8.29 -10.74
CA GLY A 161 3.00 -9.17 -9.87
C GLY A 161 4.49 -8.98 -10.07
N PHE A 162 5.22 -8.82 -8.97
CA PHE A 162 6.67 -8.83 -8.94
C PHE A 162 7.12 -10.04 -8.12
N ARG A 163 7.84 -10.96 -8.76
CA ARG A 163 8.16 -12.27 -8.17
C ARG A 163 9.28 -12.15 -7.14
N ASN A 164 9.14 -12.86 -6.03
CA ASN A 164 10.19 -12.99 -5.03
C ASN A 164 10.97 -14.31 -5.16
N ILE A 165 12.08 -14.44 -4.42
CA ILE A 165 12.97 -15.62 -4.49
C ILE A 165 12.32 -16.91 -4.01
N SER A 166 11.27 -16.86 -3.22
CA SER A 166 10.52 -18.02 -2.73
C SER A 166 9.31 -18.38 -3.63
N GLY A 167 9.14 -17.72 -4.77
CA GLY A 167 8.07 -18.00 -5.73
C GLY A 167 6.73 -17.33 -5.40
N GLY A 168 6.66 -16.50 -4.36
CA GLY A 168 5.53 -15.63 -4.10
C GLY A 168 5.62 -14.34 -4.90
N TYR A 169 4.62 -13.45 -4.74
CA TYR A 169 4.50 -12.21 -5.49
C TYR A 169 4.17 -11.02 -4.62
N GLU A 170 4.81 -9.88 -4.85
CA GLU A 170 4.28 -8.60 -4.46
C GLU A 170 3.28 -8.13 -5.51
N LEU A 171 2.10 -7.71 -5.05
CA LEU A 171 0.98 -7.37 -5.91
C LEU A 171 0.69 -5.87 -5.87
N ARG A 172 0.52 -5.26 -7.04
CA ARG A 172 0.20 -3.84 -7.14
C ARG A 172 -0.83 -3.57 -8.23
N SER A 173 -1.80 -2.73 -7.91
CA SER A 173 -2.68 -2.08 -8.88
C SER A 173 -3.01 -0.67 -8.36
N ARG A 174 -3.82 0.10 -9.09
CA ARG A 174 -4.25 1.43 -8.65
C ARG A 174 -4.91 1.41 -7.26
N LEU A 175 -5.66 0.36 -6.94
CA LEU A 175 -6.50 0.27 -5.73
C LEU A 175 -6.01 -0.80 -4.74
N PHE A 176 -4.92 -1.50 -5.04
CA PHE A 176 -4.46 -2.60 -4.20
C PHE A 176 -2.94 -2.65 -4.09
N LYS A 177 -2.45 -2.81 -2.87
CA LYS A 177 -1.07 -3.16 -2.52
C LYS A 177 -1.14 -4.35 -1.55
N GLY A 178 -0.48 -5.44 -1.89
CA GLY A 178 -0.44 -6.64 -1.07
C GLY A 178 0.59 -7.62 -1.54
N SER A 179 0.62 -8.81 -0.95
CA SER A 179 1.51 -9.89 -1.35
C SER A 179 0.78 -11.22 -1.37
N MET A 180 1.17 -12.09 -2.28
CA MET A 180 0.77 -13.48 -2.37
C MET A 180 1.90 -14.35 -1.86
N SER A 181 1.58 -15.23 -0.90
CA SER A 181 2.57 -16.08 -0.23
C SER A 181 3.26 -17.07 -1.20
N PRO A 182 4.49 -17.48 -0.86
CA PRO A 182 5.27 -17.07 0.31
C PRO A 182 5.84 -15.66 0.16
N LYS A 183 5.87 -14.89 1.26
CA LYS A 183 6.44 -13.53 1.26
C LYS A 183 7.95 -13.60 1.47
N ASP A 184 8.71 -13.01 0.55
CA ASP A 184 10.16 -12.96 0.61
C ASP A 184 10.73 -11.74 -0.11
N ILE A 185 12.03 -11.53 -0.03
CA ILE A 185 12.78 -10.54 -0.82
C ILE A 185 12.80 -10.95 -2.30
N SER A 186 13.07 -9.99 -3.18
CA SER A 186 13.34 -10.26 -4.59
C SER A 186 14.79 -9.92 -4.91
N LEU A 187 15.44 -10.75 -5.72
CA LEU A 187 16.84 -10.58 -6.12
C LEU A 187 16.95 -10.67 -7.63
N ILE A 188 17.65 -9.71 -8.22
CA ILE A 188 18.07 -9.70 -9.61
C ILE A 188 19.59 -9.76 -9.60
N ASP A 189 20.14 -10.91 -10.00
CA ASP A 189 21.57 -11.22 -9.98
C ASP A 189 22.16 -11.09 -11.39
N ASN A 190 22.99 -10.07 -11.59
CA ASN A 190 23.70 -9.80 -12.84
C ASN A 190 25.19 -10.15 -12.71
N GLY A 191 25.63 -10.66 -11.56
CA GLY A 191 27.00 -11.04 -11.26
C GLY A 191 27.90 -9.85 -10.90
N SER A 192 27.34 -8.79 -10.32
CA SER A 192 28.05 -7.57 -9.91
C SER A 192 28.61 -7.67 -8.50
N ASP A 193 29.67 -6.89 -8.23
CA ASP A 193 30.20 -6.69 -6.87
C ASP A 193 29.42 -5.59 -6.12
N THR A 194 28.48 -4.94 -6.78
CA THR A 194 27.64 -3.86 -6.25
C THR A 194 26.18 -4.29 -6.24
N CYS A 195 25.49 -4.08 -5.11
CA CYS A 195 24.05 -4.32 -4.96
C CYS A 195 23.31 -3.03 -4.64
N ASN A 196 22.24 -2.77 -5.37
CA ASN A 196 21.32 -1.67 -5.09
C ASN A 196 20.09 -2.20 -4.36
N ILE A 197 19.80 -1.69 -3.16
CA ILE A 197 18.67 -2.12 -2.33
C ILE A 197 17.53 -1.12 -2.44
N PHE A 198 16.31 -1.64 -2.65
CA PHE A 198 15.06 -0.88 -2.69
C PHE A 198 14.08 -1.42 -1.64
N GLU A 199 13.21 -0.55 -1.11
CA GLU A 199 12.15 -0.99 -0.19
C GLU A 199 11.02 -1.70 -0.93
N GLY A 200 10.61 -1.17 -2.10
CA GLY A 200 9.53 -1.72 -2.92
C GLY A 200 9.90 -1.86 -4.39
N PHE A 201 9.22 -2.77 -5.09
CA PHE A 201 9.54 -3.02 -6.51
C PHE A 201 9.16 -1.85 -7.44
N ILE A 202 8.24 -0.98 -7.04
CA ILE A 202 7.91 0.22 -7.83
C ILE A 202 9.08 1.20 -7.83
N ASP A 203 9.81 1.31 -6.72
CA ASP A 203 10.98 2.17 -6.59
C ASP A 203 12.13 1.61 -7.44
N TYR A 204 12.35 0.30 -7.39
CA TYR A 204 13.26 -0.40 -8.29
C TYR A 204 12.93 -0.14 -9.77
N LEU A 205 11.66 -0.30 -10.18
CA LEU A 205 11.27 -0.04 -11.58
C LEU A 205 11.45 1.43 -11.96
N SER A 206 11.16 2.37 -11.05
CA SER A 206 11.37 3.80 -11.28
C SER A 206 12.84 4.11 -11.48
N TRP A 207 13.71 3.49 -10.68
CA TRP A 207 15.16 3.61 -10.80
C TRP A 207 15.69 3.04 -12.13
N MET A 208 15.17 1.91 -12.58
CA MET A 208 15.49 1.33 -13.89
C MET A 208 15.13 2.26 -15.07
N VAL A 209 14.03 3.00 -14.96
CA VAL A 209 13.63 4.00 -15.98
C VAL A 209 14.67 5.13 -16.09
N LEU A 210 15.34 5.49 -14.99
CA LEU A 210 16.36 6.53 -14.97
C LEU A 210 17.68 6.09 -15.61
N GLY A 211 17.84 4.79 -15.87
CA GLY A 211 19.05 4.24 -16.50
C GLY A 211 20.32 4.33 -15.62
N LEU A 212 20.15 4.44 -14.32
CA LEU A 212 21.22 4.64 -13.35
C LEU A 212 21.79 3.29 -12.86
N GLY A 213 22.57 2.57 -13.56
CA GLY A 213 23.23 1.36 -13.05
C GLY A 213 22.99 0.12 -13.89
N CYS A 214 23.42 0.20 -15.14
CA CYS A 214 23.45 -0.97 -15.99
C CYS A 214 24.47 -1.99 -15.47
N GLY A 215 24.00 -3.16 -15.09
CA GLY A 215 24.84 -4.30 -14.73
C GLY A 215 25.06 -4.54 -13.23
N ASP A 216 24.56 -3.68 -12.36
CA ASP A 216 24.55 -3.96 -10.91
C ASP A 216 23.55 -5.06 -10.54
N ASP A 217 23.71 -5.66 -9.37
CA ASP A 217 22.71 -6.52 -8.78
C ASP A 217 21.65 -5.68 -8.03
N TYR A 218 20.42 -6.19 -7.96
CA TYR A 218 19.32 -5.48 -7.28
C TYR A 218 18.64 -6.37 -6.28
N LEU A 219 18.38 -5.83 -5.10
CA LEU A 219 17.64 -6.48 -4.03
C LEU A 219 16.44 -5.61 -3.65
N VAL A 220 15.24 -6.17 -3.72
CA VAL A 220 14.02 -5.51 -3.26
C VAL A 220 13.57 -6.19 -1.99
N LEU A 221 13.50 -5.42 -0.90
CA LEU A 221 13.12 -5.95 0.41
C LEU A 221 11.66 -6.40 0.45
N ASN A 222 10.78 -5.77 -0.38
CA ASN A 222 9.34 -6.00 -0.37
C ASN A 222 8.66 -5.64 0.97
N SER A 223 9.41 -5.59 2.04
CA SER A 223 9.05 -5.07 3.37
C SER A 223 10.31 -4.95 4.21
N VAL A 224 10.43 -3.87 4.95
CA VAL A 224 11.53 -3.69 5.93
C VAL A 224 11.60 -4.81 6.98
N ALA A 225 10.48 -5.49 7.25
CA ALA A 225 10.44 -6.66 8.14
C ALA A 225 11.23 -7.87 7.61
N LEU A 226 11.57 -7.87 6.31
CA LEU A 226 12.37 -8.92 5.68
C LEU A 226 13.86 -8.59 5.61
N LEU A 227 14.31 -7.50 6.24
CA LEU A 227 15.71 -7.08 6.23
C LEU A 227 16.67 -8.23 6.60
N GLU A 228 16.38 -8.99 7.65
CA GLU A 228 17.23 -10.09 8.08
C GLU A 228 17.40 -11.19 7.03
N ARG A 229 16.37 -11.37 6.18
CA ARG A 229 16.43 -12.30 5.04
C ARG A 229 17.44 -11.89 3.98
N SER A 230 17.74 -10.59 3.88
CA SER A 230 18.70 -10.07 2.90
C SER A 230 20.14 -10.28 3.30
N TYR A 231 20.45 -10.45 4.58
CA TYR A 231 21.83 -10.44 5.07
C TYR A 231 22.74 -11.47 4.38
N GLY A 232 22.29 -12.73 4.26
CA GLY A 232 23.09 -13.78 3.60
C GLY A 232 23.37 -13.48 2.11
N PHE A 233 22.52 -12.71 1.46
CA PHE A 233 22.74 -12.29 0.07
C PHE A 233 23.69 -11.09 -0.01
N LEU A 234 23.66 -10.19 0.99
CA LEU A 234 24.48 -8.97 1.00
C LEU A 234 25.93 -9.22 1.37
N ASP A 235 26.25 -10.35 2.01
CA ASP A 235 27.60 -10.67 2.45
C ASP A 235 28.62 -10.73 1.29
N LYS A 236 28.16 -11.09 0.07
CA LYS A 236 29.02 -11.25 -1.12
C LYS A 236 29.45 -9.93 -1.79
N TYR A 237 28.74 -8.82 -1.52
CA TYR A 237 28.98 -7.56 -2.22
C TYR A 237 30.07 -6.71 -1.55
N ASP A 238 30.82 -5.97 -2.36
CA ASP A 238 31.80 -4.98 -1.92
C ASP A 238 31.15 -3.63 -1.61
N ARG A 239 30.08 -3.31 -2.34
CA ARG A 239 29.30 -2.08 -2.18
C ARG A 239 27.81 -2.37 -2.17
N VAL A 240 27.09 -1.67 -1.30
CA VAL A 240 25.64 -1.77 -1.18
C VAL A 240 25.05 -0.36 -1.13
N ASN A 241 24.36 0.04 -2.18
CA ASN A 241 23.68 1.33 -2.29
C ASN A 241 22.24 1.18 -1.81
N CYS A 242 21.79 2.03 -0.91
CA CYS A 242 20.48 1.93 -0.27
C CYS A 242 19.55 3.04 -0.76
N TYR A 243 18.50 2.68 -1.48
CA TYR A 243 17.40 3.54 -1.94
C TYR A 243 16.15 3.23 -1.11
N LEU A 244 16.17 3.65 0.16
CA LEU A 244 15.11 3.38 1.14
C LEU A 244 14.25 4.62 1.35
N ASP A 245 12.99 4.41 1.77
CA ASP A 245 12.09 5.50 2.10
C ASP A 245 12.67 6.38 3.23
N ARG A 246 12.50 7.70 3.13
CA ARG A 246 13.01 8.66 4.13
C ARG A 246 12.11 8.79 5.36
N ASP A 247 11.36 7.74 5.66
CA ASP A 247 10.54 7.63 6.86
C ASP A 247 11.32 6.98 8.03
N GLU A 248 10.65 6.74 9.16
CA GLU A 248 11.27 6.14 10.34
C GLU A 248 11.70 4.69 10.09
N ALA A 249 10.92 3.94 9.30
CA ALA A 249 11.21 2.52 9.01
C ALA A 249 12.43 2.37 8.09
N GLY A 250 12.51 3.19 7.03
CA GLY A 250 13.67 3.23 6.14
C GLY A 250 14.95 3.66 6.86
N ARG A 251 14.88 4.69 7.72
CA ARG A 251 16.03 5.11 8.54
C ARG A 251 16.55 4.02 9.47
N ARG A 252 15.64 3.33 10.18
CA ARG A 252 16.02 2.20 11.05
C ARG A 252 16.65 1.04 10.25
N THR A 253 16.13 0.79 9.06
CA THR A 253 16.67 -0.23 8.15
C THR A 253 18.09 0.13 7.72
N LEU A 254 18.33 1.38 7.32
CA LEU A 254 19.64 1.89 6.95
C LEU A 254 20.64 1.80 8.12
N GLU A 255 20.22 2.19 9.33
CA GLU A 255 21.04 2.08 10.53
C GLU A 255 21.43 0.63 10.84
N ALA A 256 20.49 -0.31 10.70
CA ALA A 256 20.76 -1.74 10.89
C ALA A 256 21.76 -2.28 9.86
N LEU A 257 21.64 -1.87 8.60
CA LEU A 257 22.60 -2.20 7.53
C LEU A 257 23.98 -1.63 7.83
N ARG A 258 24.08 -0.34 8.19
CA ARG A 258 25.34 0.32 8.55
C ARG A 258 26.02 -0.34 9.76
N LYS A 259 25.24 -0.71 10.78
CA LYS A 259 25.76 -1.40 11.95
C LYS A 259 26.38 -2.75 11.60
N ARG A 260 25.82 -3.47 10.60
CA ARG A 260 26.30 -4.80 10.21
C ARG A 260 27.44 -4.75 9.21
N TYR A 261 27.36 -3.86 8.22
CA TYR A 261 28.24 -3.86 7.04
C TYR A 261 29.18 -2.66 6.97
N GLY A 262 29.03 -1.68 7.87
CA GLY A 262 29.94 -0.54 7.98
C GLY A 262 30.02 0.27 6.69
N ASN A 263 31.26 0.49 6.23
CA ASN A 263 31.56 1.34 5.08
C ASN A 263 31.11 0.78 3.72
N LYS A 264 30.61 -0.46 3.66
CA LYS A 264 30.01 -1.00 2.43
C LYS A 264 28.67 -0.33 2.08
N ILE A 265 28.02 0.29 3.07
CA ILE A 265 26.65 0.86 2.93
C ILE A 265 26.73 2.32 2.55
N GLU A 266 26.16 2.64 1.40
CA GLU A 266 25.95 3.99 0.89
C GLU A 266 24.46 4.34 0.93
N ASP A 267 24.10 5.53 1.41
CA ASP A 267 22.75 6.09 1.46
C ASP A 267 22.56 6.99 0.26
N CYS A 268 21.59 6.71 -0.60
CA CYS A 268 21.40 7.37 -1.89
C CYS A 268 20.06 8.13 -2.02
#